data_58586a55187d917ec415be532577b7ec
#
_entry.id   58586a55187d917ec415be532577b7ec
#
_cell.length_a   1.000
_cell.length_b   1.000
_cell.length_c   1.000
_cell.angle_alpha   90.00
_cell.angle_beta   90.00
_cell.angle_gamma   90.00
#
_symmetry.space_group_name_H-M   'P 1'
#
loop_
_entity.id
_entity.type
_entity.pdbx_description
1 polymer ?
#
loop_
_entity_poly.entity_id
_entity_poly.type
_entity_poly.pdbx_seq_one_letter_code
_entity_poly.pdbx_strand_id
1 'polypeptide(L)'
;MKLSKDLWNERYENQDTGWDIGHISTPLKEYFEQLENKNIKILIPGCGNAYEAEYLYELGFKQVHLIDWAQKALDNFQKRNPKFPKSQLICGDFFKHQGQYELIIEQTFFCAIHPDLREKYLIQMKKLLAKNGKLVGLLFNDKLYSNRPPFGGKKSAYMPLFSKYFNQVSMEKAYNSIPSRADRELFIRIENK
;
A
#
# COMPACT_ATOMS: atom_id res chain seq x y z
N MET A 1 -6.41 -9.94 18.90
CA MET A 1 -5.58 -8.71 19.04
C MET A 1 -6.34 -7.54 18.44
N LYS A 2 -6.49 -6.44 19.18
CA LYS A 2 -7.14 -5.21 18.66
C LYS A 2 -6.10 -4.40 17.90
N LEU A 3 -6.28 -4.24 16.60
CA LEU A 3 -5.45 -3.36 15.79
C LEU A 3 -5.86 -1.92 16.07
N SER A 4 -4.92 -1.09 16.51
CA SER A 4 -5.15 0.31 16.87
C SER A 4 -3.99 1.19 16.41
N LYS A 5 -4.22 2.49 16.41
CA LYS A 5 -3.18 3.50 16.14
C LYS A 5 -1.99 3.34 17.11
N ASP A 6 -2.29 3.16 18.40
CA ASP A 6 -1.25 3.06 19.44
C ASP A 6 -0.38 1.82 19.23
N LEU A 7 -0.98 0.66 18.92
CA LEU A 7 -0.25 -0.57 18.60
C LEU A 7 0.75 -0.37 17.45
N TRP A 8 0.31 0.25 16.35
CA TRP A 8 1.18 0.47 15.21
C TRP A 8 2.28 1.49 15.52
N ASN A 9 1.95 2.56 16.24
CA ASN A 9 2.96 3.56 16.65
C ASN A 9 4.03 2.94 17.55
N GLU A 10 3.61 2.16 18.55
CA GLU A 10 4.50 1.42 19.47
C GLU A 10 5.43 0.45 18.72
N ARG A 11 4.95 -0.26 17.70
CA ARG A 11 5.79 -1.13 16.88
C ARG A 11 6.90 -0.37 16.16
N TYR A 12 6.60 0.82 15.60
CA TYR A 12 7.63 1.67 14.99
C TYR A 12 8.60 2.26 16.02
N GLU A 13 8.11 2.60 17.21
CA GLU A 13 8.97 3.09 18.32
C GLU A 13 9.95 2.00 18.77
N ASN A 14 9.47 0.77 18.90
CA ASN A 14 10.25 -0.39 19.34
C ASN A 14 11.05 -1.06 18.22
N GLN A 15 11.00 -0.53 16.98
CA GLN A 15 11.63 -1.13 15.80
C GLN A 15 11.16 -2.56 15.50
N ASP A 16 9.96 -2.93 15.96
CA ASP A 16 9.31 -4.21 15.64
C ASP A 16 8.61 -4.12 14.27
N THR A 17 9.39 -3.97 13.22
CA THR A 17 8.95 -3.75 11.83
C THR A 17 9.37 -4.88 10.90
N GLY A 18 9.10 -6.12 11.28
CA GLY A 18 9.51 -7.30 10.52
C GLY A 18 8.94 -7.41 9.08
N TRP A 19 8.02 -6.54 8.69
CA TRP A 19 7.53 -6.40 7.31
C TRP A 19 8.38 -5.44 6.46
N ASP A 20 9.20 -4.60 7.12
CA ASP A 20 10.06 -3.62 6.47
C ASP A 20 11.26 -4.31 5.83
N ILE A 21 11.42 -4.10 4.53
CA ILE A 21 12.52 -4.68 3.75
C ILE A 21 13.70 -3.72 3.58
N GLY A 22 13.59 -2.50 4.13
CA GLY A 22 14.65 -1.49 4.10
C GLY A 22 14.83 -0.75 2.76
N HIS A 23 14.03 -1.07 1.76
CA HIS A 23 14.07 -0.47 0.43
C HIS A 23 12.75 -0.66 -0.31
N ILE A 24 12.58 0.00 -1.46
CA ILE A 24 11.45 -0.23 -2.37
C ILE A 24 11.41 -1.70 -2.85
N SER A 25 10.21 -2.27 -2.96
CA SER A 25 10.03 -3.60 -3.55
C SER A 25 10.33 -3.58 -5.06
N THR A 26 11.05 -4.60 -5.55
CA THR A 26 11.47 -4.68 -6.96
C THR A 26 10.29 -4.61 -7.94
N PRO A 27 9.15 -5.31 -7.73
CA PRO A 27 8.01 -5.22 -8.63
C PRO A 27 7.43 -3.81 -8.76
N LEU A 28 7.36 -3.06 -7.64
CA LEU A 28 6.86 -1.68 -7.66
C LEU A 28 7.88 -0.72 -8.27
N LYS A 29 9.18 -0.94 -8.03
CA LYS A 29 10.23 -0.18 -8.68
C LYS A 29 10.12 -0.24 -10.20
N GLU A 30 10.07 -1.45 -10.77
CA GLU A 30 9.95 -1.65 -12.22
C GLU A 30 8.63 -1.06 -12.78
N TYR A 31 7.54 -1.14 -12.01
CA TYR A 31 6.28 -0.50 -12.40
C TYR A 31 6.39 1.02 -12.45
N PHE A 32 7.04 1.66 -11.46
CA PHE A 32 7.18 3.12 -11.41
C PHE A 32 8.06 3.68 -12.52
N GLU A 33 9.07 2.93 -12.94
CA GLU A 33 9.97 3.30 -14.05
C GLU A 33 9.22 3.40 -15.39
N GLN A 34 8.10 2.70 -15.56
CA GLN A 34 7.27 2.72 -16.76
C GLN A 34 6.26 3.88 -16.77
N LEU A 35 6.11 4.62 -15.66
CA LEU A 35 5.15 5.71 -15.56
C LEU A 35 5.71 6.99 -16.20
N GLU A 36 5.12 7.42 -17.30
CA GLU A 36 5.54 8.60 -18.04
C GLU A 36 5.00 9.91 -17.44
N ASN A 37 3.68 9.94 -17.12
CA ASN A 37 3.03 11.14 -16.58
C ASN A 37 3.39 11.34 -15.10
N LYS A 38 4.29 12.29 -14.83
CA LYS A 38 4.75 12.63 -13.47
C LYS A 38 3.79 13.54 -12.70
N ASN A 39 2.71 14.00 -13.32
CA ASN A 39 1.74 14.91 -12.71
C ASN A 39 0.56 14.20 -12.05
N ILE A 40 0.49 12.87 -12.13
CA ILE A 40 -0.59 12.10 -11.51
C ILE A 40 -0.54 12.20 -9.98
N LYS A 41 -1.73 12.21 -9.37
CA LYS A 41 -1.89 12.22 -7.92
C LYS A 41 -1.89 10.78 -7.39
N ILE A 42 -0.93 10.50 -6.52
CA ILE A 42 -0.66 9.15 -6.00
C ILE A 42 -0.99 9.11 -4.50
N LEU A 43 -1.60 8.01 -4.03
CA LEU A 43 -1.78 7.70 -2.61
C LEU A 43 -1.05 6.40 -2.26
N ILE A 44 -0.36 6.39 -1.12
CA ILE A 44 0.20 5.17 -0.52
C ILE A 44 -0.40 5.02 0.88
N PRO A 45 -1.45 4.19 1.05
CA PRO A 45 -2.07 3.96 2.35
C PRO A 45 -1.30 2.92 3.16
N GLY A 46 -1.29 3.09 4.50
CA GLY A 46 -0.48 2.24 5.39
C GLY A 46 0.98 2.27 4.99
N CYS A 47 1.47 3.47 4.69
CA CYS A 47 2.72 3.67 3.98
C CYS A 47 3.97 3.23 4.76
N GLY A 48 3.88 3.12 6.08
CA GLY A 48 5.03 2.77 6.91
C GLY A 48 6.22 3.69 6.69
N ASN A 49 7.40 3.11 6.50
CA ASN A 49 8.62 3.87 6.19
C ASN A 49 8.66 4.41 4.74
N ALA A 50 7.70 4.04 3.89
CA ALA A 50 7.38 4.64 2.60
C ALA A 50 8.55 4.75 1.59
N TYR A 51 9.32 3.69 1.42
CA TYR A 51 10.41 3.65 0.40
C TYR A 51 9.88 3.83 -1.03
N GLU A 52 8.64 3.41 -1.28
CA GLU A 52 7.93 3.63 -2.54
C GLU A 52 7.74 5.12 -2.83
N ALA A 53 7.42 5.91 -1.81
CA ALA A 53 7.26 7.35 -1.96
C ALA A 53 8.59 8.07 -2.19
N GLU A 54 9.63 7.64 -1.52
CA GLU A 54 11.00 8.14 -1.70
C GLU A 54 11.42 7.96 -3.15
N TYR A 55 11.27 6.75 -3.68
CA TYR A 55 11.62 6.45 -5.07
C TYR A 55 10.76 7.21 -6.09
N LEU A 56 9.44 7.29 -5.89
CA LEU A 56 8.57 8.08 -6.74
C LEU A 56 8.97 9.56 -6.76
N TYR A 57 9.35 10.12 -5.59
CA TYR A 57 9.78 11.49 -5.49
C TYR A 57 11.10 11.75 -6.24
N GLU A 58 12.04 10.81 -6.18
CA GLU A 58 13.28 10.81 -6.95
C GLU A 58 13.03 10.74 -8.47
N LEU A 59 12.03 9.95 -8.91
CA LEU A 59 11.60 9.88 -10.31
C LEU A 59 10.85 11.14 -10.77
N GLY A 60 10.65 12.14 -9.90
CA GLY A 60 10.06 13.43 -10.25
C GLY A 60 8.55 13.55 -10.02
N PHE A 61 7.88 12.54 -9.42
CA PHE A 61 6.48 12.67 -9.02
C PHE A 61 6.36 13.66 -7.85
N LYS A 62 5.50 14.67 -7.99
CA LYS A 62 5.34 15.74 -6.98
C LYS A 62 4.05 15.66 -6.18
N GLN A 63 3.09 14.85 -6.60
CA GLN A 63 1.79 14.70 -5.94
C GLN A 63 1.65 13.31 -5.29
N VAL A 64 2.63 12.93 -4.44
CA VAL A 64 2.64 11.67 -3.72
C VAL A 64 2.16 11.89 -2.29
N HIS A 65 1.00 11.33 -1.94
CA HIS A 65 0.38 11.46 -0.63
C HIS A 65 0.56 10.18 0.16
N LEU A 66 0.95 10.32 1.41
CA LEU A 66 1.15 9.21 2.35
C LEU A 66 0.10 9.28 3.44
N ILE A 67 -0.52 8.16 3.77
CA ILE A 67 -1.39 8.08 4.94
C ILE A 67 -1.03 6.86 5.79
N ASP A 68 -0.82 7.10 7.07
CA ASP A 68 -0.61 6.04 8.07
C ASP A 68 -1.26 6.40 9.40
N TRP A 69 -1.58 5.40 10.21
CA TRP A 69 -2.02 5.60 11.58
C TRP A 69 -0.84 5.97 12.50
N ALA A 70 0.33 5.40 12.24
CA ALA A 70 1.53 5.60 13.04
C ALA A 70 2.21 6.92 12.67
N GLN A 71 2.10 7.92 13.54
CA GLN A 71 2.85 9.18 13.38
C GLN A 71 4.35 8.91 13.29
N LYS A 72 4.84 7.95 14.09
CA LYS A 72 6.26 7.57 14.11
C LYS A 72 6.79 7.10 12.75
N ALA A 73 5.96 6.37 11.98
CA ALA A 73 6.32 5.96 10.61
C ALA A 73 6.53 7.17 9.69
N LEU A 74 5.59 8.13 9.73
CA LEU A 74 5.69 9.37 8.97
C LEU A 74 6.86 10.24 9.39
N ASP A 75 7.16 10.31 10.68
CA ASP A 75 8.33 11.04 11.22
C ASP A 75 9.64 10.40 10.75
N ASN A 76 9.73 9.08 10.74
CA ASN A 76 10.88 8.34 10.22
C ASN A 76 11.10 8.63 8.74
N PHE A 77 10.02 8.61 7.94
CA PHE A 77 10.06 8.96 6.52
C PHE A 77 10.51 10.42 6.33
N GLN A 78 9.89 11.38 7.03
CA GLN A 78 10.22 12.81 6.92
C GLN A 78 11.68 13.09 7.30
N LYS A 79 12.21 12.39 8.31
CA LYS A 79 13.61 12.51 8.71
C LYS A 79 14.58 12.07 7.60
N ARG A 80 14.26 10.99 6.86
CA ARG A 80 15.05 10.56 5.72
C ARG A 80 14.87 11.47 4.51
N ASN A 81 13.67 12.03 4.34
CA ASN A 81 13.27 12.84 3.19
C ASN A 81 12.87 14.27 3.60
N PRO A 82 13.80 15.10 4.08
CA PRO A 82 13.47 16.42 4.65
C PRO A 82 12.89 17.39 3.63
N LYS A 83 13.11 17.17 2.34
CA LYS A 83 12.58 17.99 1.24
C LYS A 83 11.17 17.55 0.79
N PHE A 84 10.68 16.43 1.27
CA PHE A 84 9.33 15.96 0.92
C PHE A 84 8.27 16.87 1.60
N PRO A 85 7.22 17.30 0.85
CA PRO A 85 6.23 18.24 1.39
C PRO A 85 5.45 17.67 2.58
N LYS A 86 5.52 18.31 3.74
CA LYS A 86 4.79 17.88 4.95
C LYS A 86 3.28 17.82 4.75
N SER A 87 2.72 18.67 3.89
CA SER A 87 1.29 18.68 3.54
C SER A 87 0.81 17.40 2.86
N GLN A 88 1.71 16.57 2.37
CA GLN A 88 1.41 15.29 1.75
C GLN A 88 1.54 14.11 2.73
N LEU A 89 1.93 14.37 3.98
CA LEU A 89 2.02 13.37 5.06
C LEU A 89 0.76 13.46 5.93
N ILE A 90 -0.05 12.41 5.92
CA ILE A 90 -1.35 12.39 6.57
C ILE A 90 -1.32 11.35 7.70
N CYS A 91 -1.28 11.81 8.96
CA CYS A 91 -1.50 10.93 10.09
C CYS A 91 -3.00 10.75 10.30
N GLY A 92 -3.56 9.60 9.90
CA GLY A 92 -5.01 9.41 9.96
C GLY A 92 -5.51 8.02 9.63
N ASP A 93 -6.82 7.86 9.81
CA ASP A 93 -7.53 6.63 9.49
C ASP A 93 -7.83 6.56 7.99
N PHE A 94 -7.24 5.58 7.31
CA PHE A 94 -7.50 5.31 5.89
C PHE A 94 -9.00 5.20 5.58
N PHE A 95 -9.78 4.58 6.45
CA PHE A 95 -11.23 4.37 6.22
C PHE A 95 -12.06 5.66 6.31
N LYS A 96 -11.48 6.75 6.85
CA LYS A 96 -12.08 8.08 6.92
C LYS A 96 -11.49 9.07 5.93
N HIS A 97 -10.40 8.66 5.25
CA HIS A 97 -9.71 9.53 4.31
C HIS A 97 -10.60 9.92 3.12
N GLN A 98 -10.40 11.14 2.62
CA GLN A 98 -11.11 11.68 1.47
C GLN A 98 -10.11 12.20 0.44
N GLY A 99 -10.48 12.11 -0.81
CA GLY A 99 -9.65 12.55 -1.93
C GLY A 99 -9.94 11.74 -3.18
N GLN A 100 -9.31 12.14 -4.27
CA GLN A 100 -9.36 11.43 -5.55
C GLN A 100 -7.91 11.26 -6.03
N TYR A 101 -7.56 10.03 -6.42
CA TYR A 101 -6.20 9.65 -6.81
C TYR A 101 -6.22 8.87 -8.12
N GLU A 102 -5.30 9.21 -9.00
CA GLU A 102 -5.13 8.53 -10.29
C GLU A 102 -4.39 7.21 -10.13
N LEU A 103 -3.59 7.10 -9.05
CA LEU A 103 -2.88 5.88 -8.70
C LEU A 103 -2.91 5.69 -7.18
N ILE A 104 -3.26 4.49 -6.73
CA ILE A 104 -3.10 4.07 -5.33
C ILE A 104 -2.14 2.89 -5.31
N ILE A 105 -1.14 2.94 -4.43
CA ILE A 105 -0.11 1.90 -4.30
C ILE A 105 -0.39 1.06 -3.06
N GLU A 106 -0.48 -0.24 -3.26
CA GLU A 106 -0.64 -1.23 -2.18
C GLU A 106 0.68 -1.95 -1.92
N GLN A 107 1.21 -1.80 -0.72
CA GLN A 107 2.37 -2.54 -0.25
C GLN A 107 2.19 -2.90 1.23
N THR A 108 1.95 -4.15 1.52
CA THR A 108 1.82 -4.72 2.88
C THR A 108 0.74 -4.10 3.79
N PHE A 109 -0.17 -3.28 3.25
CA PHE A 109 -1.28 -2.70 4.00
C PHE A 109 -2.50 -3.63 4.06
N PHE A 110 -2.89 -4.25 2.94
CA PHE A 110 -4.02 -5.19 2.89
C PHE A 110 -3.84 -6.38 3.84
N CYS A 111 -2.61 -6.86 4.02
CA CYS A 111 -2.31 -7.93 4.98
C CYS A 111 -2.20 -7.42 6.43
N ALA A 112 -2.11 -6.12 6.65
CA ALA A 112 -2.06 -5.52 7.97
C ALA A 112 -3.44 -5.25 8.59
N ILE A 113 -4.49 -5.15 7.76
CA ILE A 113 -5.87 -4.96 8.22
C ILE A 113 -6.55 -6.30 8.53
N HIS A 114 -7.47 -6.31 9.51
CA HIS A 114 -8.24 -7.50 9.85
C HIS A 114 -9.05 -7.98 8.63
N PRO A 115 -9.14 -9.29 8.34
CA PRO A 115 -9.87 -9.83 7.18
C PRO A 115 -11.31 -9.35 7.06
N ASP A 116 -12.01 -9.14 8.17
CA ASP A 116 -13.39 -8.61 8.20
C ASP A 116 -13.51 -7.17 7.66
N LEU A 117 -12.39 -6.45 7.57
CA LEU A 117 -12.34 -5.10 7.01
C LEU A 117 -11.99 -5.07 5.52
N ARG A 118 -11.69 -6.21 4.90
CA ARG A 118 -11.26 -6.28 3.48
C ARG A 118 -12.34 -5.76 2.52
N GLU A 119 -13.59 -6.00 2.81
CA GLU A 119 -14.69 -5.46 2.02
C GLU A 119 -14.80 -3.94 2.14
N LYS A 120 -14.69 -3.41 3.36
CA LYS A 120 -14.62 -1.96 3.61
C LYS A 120 -13.40 -1.32 2.94
N TYR A 121 -12.26 -2.01 2.93
CA TYR A 121 -11.06 -1.56 2.22
C TYR A 121 -11.35 -1.38 0.73
N LEU A 122 -11.98 -2.33 0.06
CA LEU A 122 -12.30 -2.24 -1.36
C LEU A 122 -13.30 -1.12 -1.68
N ILE A 123 -14.31 -0.93 -0.82
CA ILE A 123 -15.25 0.20 -0.93
C ILE A 123 -14.49 1.53 -0.81
N GLN A 124 -13.58 1.63 0.15
CA GLN A 124 -12.78 2.84 0.35
C GLN A 124 -11.79 3.06 -0.80
N MET A 125 -11.13 2.02 -1.30
CA MET A 125 -10.27 2.11 -2.47
C MET A 125 -11.02 2.62 -3.70
N LYS A 126 -12.21 2.05 -3.96
CA LYS A 126 -13.08 2.49 -5.08
C LYS A 126 -13.49 3.96 -4.92
N LYS A 127 -13.80 4.40 -3.71
CA LYS A 127 -14.15 5.81 -3.41
C LYS A 127 -12.98 6.76 -3.64
N LEU A 128 -11.75 6.33 -3.33
CA LEU A 128 -10.54 7.15 -3.44
C LEU A 128 -9.94 7.15 -4.85
N LEU A 129 -10.24 6.16 -5.68
CA LEU A 129 -9.77 6.13 -7.06
C LEU A 129 -10.57 7.11 -7.93
N ALA A 130 -9.86 7.96 -8.62
CA ALA A 130 -10.42 8.78 -9.69
C ALA A 130 -11.00 7.90 -10.82
N LYS A 131 -11.81 8.48 -11.70
CA LYS A 131 -12.24 7.79 -12.92
C LYS A 131 -11.01 7.37 -13.74
N ASN A 132 -10.95 6.12 -14.17
CA ASN A 132 -9.81 5.48 -14.82
C ASN A 132 -8.55 5.39 -13.96
N GLY A 133 -8.65 5.70 -12.66
CA GLY A 133 -7.56 5.52 -11.70
C GLY A 133 -7.25 4.04 -11.47
N LYS A 134 -6.03 3.77 -11.00
CA LYS A 134 -5.51 2.41 -10.81
C LYS A 134 -5.12 2.15 -9.37
N LEU A 135 -5.46 0.96 -8.87
CA LEU A 135 -4.86 0.37 -7.68
C LEU A 135 -3.83 -0.65 -8.14
N VAL A 136 -2.57 -0.43 -7.79
CA VAL A 136 -1.44 -1.30 -8.16
C VAL A 136 -0.65 -1.65 -6.93
N GLY A 137 -0.19 -2.88 -6.82
CA GLY A 137 0.57 -3.27 -5.64
C GLY A 137 0.84 -4.76 -5.53
N LEU A 138 1.21 -5.16 -4.32
CA LEU A 138 1.55 -6.53 -3.99
C LEU A 138 0.64 -7.07 -2.89
N LEU A 139 0.04 -8.23 -3.13
CA LEU A 139 -0.71 -8.98 -2.11
C LEU A 139 0.00 -10.30 -1.83
N PHE A 140 0.06 -10.71 -0.58
CA PHE A 140 0.53 -12.05 -0.24
C PHE A 140 -0.43 -13.13 -0.77
N ASN A 141 0.11 -14.09 -1.51
CA ASN A 141 -0.57 -15.32 -1.96
C ASN A 141 -0.10 -16.50 -1.10
N ASP A 142 -0.21 -16.36 0.21
CA ASP A 142 0.36 -17.29 1.17
C ASP A 142 -0.52 -17.44 2.41
N LYS A 143 -0.41 -18.60 3.07
CA LYS A 143 -1.04 -18.88 4.36
C LYS A 143 -0.18 -18.28 5.48
N LEU A 144 -0.42 -17.00 5.76
CA LEU A 144 0.21 -16.31 6.89
C LEU A 144 -0.61 -16.52 8.18
N TYR A 145 -0.59 -15.55 9.10
CA TYR A 145 -1.33 -15.66 10.35
C TYR A 145 -2.84 -15.43 10.16
N SER A 146 -3.66 -16.08 11.01
CA SER A 146 -5.12 -15.90 11.04
C SER A 146 -5.58 -14.98 12.18
N ASN A 147 -4.78 -14.83 13.24
CA ASN A 147 -5.12 -14.13 14.46
C ASN A 147 -4.33 -12.82 14.68
N ARG A 148 -3.38 -12.52 13.81
CA ARG A 148 -2.56 -11.31 13.85
C ARG A 148 -2.02 -10.96 12.46
N PRO A 149 -1.59 -9.70 12.22
CA PRO A 149 -0.85 -9.35 11.00
C PRO A 149 0.53 -10.04 10.92
N PRO A 150 1.01 -10.29 9.71
CA PRO A 150 0.31 -10.15 8.45
C PRO A 150 -0.71 -11.26 8.24
N PHE A 151 -1.94 -10.88 7.86
CA PHE A 151 -3.00 -11.83 7.53
C PHE A 151 -2.82 -12.38 6.12
N GLY A 152 -2.88 -13.70 6.00
CA GLY A 152 -2.72 -14.39 4.73
C GLY A 152 -3.95 -14.36 3.83
N GLY A 153 -3.79 -14.96 2.67
CA GLY A 153 -4.85 -15.23 1.72
C GLY A 153 -4.31 -15.79 0.40
N LYS A 154 -5.21 -16.03 -0.55
CA LYS A 154 -4.88 -16.64 -1.83
C LYS A 154 -5.61 -15.94 -2.98
N LYS A 155 -5.04 -15.98 -4.19
CA LYS A 155 -5.66 -15.45 -5.42
C LYS A 155 -7.10 -15.92 -5.57
N SER A 156 -7.39 -17.19 -5.29
CA SER A 156 -8.75 -17.78 -5.40
C SER A 156 -9.78 -17.13 -4.49
N ALA A 157 -9.37 -16.58 -3.34
CA ALA A 157 -10.25 -15.84 -2.44
C ALA A 157 -10.31 -14.34 -2.79
N TYR A 158 -9.20 -13.78 -3.28
CA TYR A 158 -9.11 -12.36 -3.61
C TYR A 158 -9.85 -12.01 -4.90
N MET A 159 -9.71 -12.81 -5.96
CA MET A 159 -10.36 -12.53 -7.25
C MET A 159 -11.87 -12.32 -7.14
N PRO A 160 -12.67 -13.23 -6.52
CA PRO A 160 -14.10 -13.00 -6.34
C PRO A 160 -14.42 -11.77 -5.50
N LEU A 161 -13.63 -11.52 -4.45
CA LEU A 161 -13.83 -10.39 -3.56
C LEU A 161 -13.60 -9.05 -4.29
N PHE A 162 -12.50 -8.91 -5.02
CA PHE A 162 -12.18 -7.69 -5.76
C PHE A 162 -13.14 -7.47 -6.94
N SER A 163 -13.55 -8.53 -7.62
CA SER A 163 -14.48 -8.47 -8.77
C SER A 163 -15.89 -8.01 -8.40
N LYS A 164 -16.27 -8.03 -7.12
CA LYS A 164 -17.52 -7.41 -6.65
C LYS A 164 -17.51 -5.88 -6.82
N TYR A 165 -16.35 -5.25 -6.75
CA TYR A 165 -16.19 -3.80 -6.71
C TYR A 165 -15.56 -3.22 -7.97
N PHE A 166 -14.79 -3.99 -8.70
CA PHE A 166 -14.02 -3.56 -9.86
C PHE A 166 -14.24 -4.48 -11.06
N ASN A 167 -14.45 -3.88 -12.23
CA ASN A 167 -14.70 -4.64 -13.46
C ASN A 167 -13.39 -5.15 -14.11
N GLN A 168 -12.27 -4.50 -13.82
CA GLN A 168 -10.96 -4.88 -14.35
C GLN A 168 -10.01 -5.22 -13.21
N VAL A 169 -9.80 -6.50 -12.99
CA VAL A 169 -8.95 -7.04 -11.94
C VAL A 169 -7.93 -7.99 -12.55
N SER A 170 -6.65 -7.63 -12.50
CA SER A 170 -5.53 -8.51 -12.81
C SER A 170 -4.77 -8.82 -11.54
N MET A 171 -4.45 -10.09 -11.31
CA MET A 171 -3.64 -10.58 -10.20
C MET A 171 -2.73 -11.67 -10.73
N GLU A 172 -1.46 -11.36 -10.92
CA GLU A 172 -0.48 -12.31 -11.45
C GLU A 172 0.64 -12.56 -10.43
N LYS A 173 1.27 -13.72 -10.48
CA LYS A 173 2.42 -14.02 -9.64
C LYS A 173 3.52 -12.98 -9.91
N ALA A 174 4.00 -12.33 -8.87
CA ALA A 174 5.14 -11.42 -8.98
C ALA A 174 6.41 -12.24 -9.23
N TYR A 175 6.98 -12.08 -10.44
CA TYR A 175 8.15 -12.87 -10.87
C TYR A 175 9.48 -12.35 -10.31
N ASN A 176 9.50 -11.10 -9.86
CA ASN A 176 10.68 -10.36 -9.45
C ASN A 176 10.61 -9.88 -7.98
N SER A 177 9.82 -10.57 -7.15
CA SER A 177 9.82 -10.34 -5.70
C SER A 177 11.21 -10.60 -5.11
N ILE A 178 11.52 -9.90 -4.02
CA ILE A 178 12.75 -10.17 -3.26
C ILE A 178 12.82 -11.62 -2.80
N PRO A 179 14.01 -12.20 -2.57
CA PRO A 179 14.16 -13.63 -2.23
C PRO A 179 13.29 -14.12 -1.08
N SER A 180 13.13 -13.32 -0.01
CA SER A 180 12.29 -13.67 1.15
C SER A 180 10.78 -13.69 0.85
N ARG A 181 10.34 -13.11 -0.29
CA ARG A 181 8.94 -13.05 -0.73
C ARG A 181 8.71 -13.74 -2.07
N ALA A 182 9.76 -14.32 -2.67
CA ALA A 182 9.67 -15.02 -3.93
C ALA A 182 8.58 -16.12 -3.86
N ASP A 183 7.78 -16.23 -4.93
CA ASP A 183 6.65 -17.14 -5.07
C ASP A 183 5.45 -16.91 -4.12
N ARG A 184 5.53 -15.90 -3.26
CA ARG A 184 4.54 -15.62 -2.22
C ARG A 184 3.72 -14.34 -2.45
N GLU A 185 4.00 -13.60 -3.54
CA GLU A 185 3.33 -12.33 -3.84
C GLU A 185 2.61 -12.38 -5.18
N LEU A 186 1.46 -11.69 -5.23
CA LEU A 186 0.73 -11.36 -6.44
C LEU A 186 0.95 -9.89 -6.74
N PHE A 187 1.36 -9.59 -7.97
CA PHE A 187 1.27 -8.25 -8.50
C PHE A 187 -0.16 -8.00 -8.95
N ILE A 188 -0.78 -6.97 -8.39
CA ILE A 188 -2.16 -6.62 -8.72
C ILE A 188 -2.20 -5.33 -9.54
N ARG A 189 -3.12 -5.31 -10.52
CA ARG A 189 -3.49 -4.12 -11.27
C ARG A 189 -5.00 -4.10 -11.45
N ILE A 190 -5.63 -3.09 -10.89
CA ILE A 190 -7.08 -2.93 -10.83
C ILE A 190 -7.42 -1.54 -11.34
N GLU A 191 -8.41 -1.44 -12.24
CA GLU A 191 -8.82 -0.17 -12.81
C GLU A 191 -10.24 0.20 -12.39
N ASN A 192 -10.45 1.46 -12.03
CA ASN A 192 -11.74 2.05 -11.69
C ASN A 192 -12.35 2.73 -12.93
N LYS A 193 -13.10 1.95 -13.71
CA LYS A 193 -13.84 2.45 -14.90
C LYS A 193 -15.25 2.88 -14.55
#